data_efd8ef279a5a51efb38f2eda1ac633a9
#
_entry.id   efd8ef279a5a51efb38f2eda1ac633a9
#
_cell.length_a   1.000
_cell.length_b   1.000
_cell.length_c   1.000
_cell.angle_alpha   90.00
_cell.angle_beta   90.00
_cell.angle_gamma   90.00
#
_symmetry.space_group_name_H-M   'P 1'
#
loop_
_entity.id
_entity.type
_entity.pdbx_description
1 polymer ?
#
loop_
_entity_poly.entity_id
_entity_poly.type
_entity_poly.pdbx_seq_one_letter_code
_entity_poly.pdbx_strand_id
1 'polypeptide(L)'
;DTKPPICLEVEFLSHQKAYLYKVAISEESIEESLYLSGLGKSTDTLIFERKDSKLLTHSLLNESAINELLTANKKASLLVLHQGLGASYNPELKAAYEWFDQQLHIVKYPSDYTQLTKQLISDEKLFDFVEDIIQSCDLDIDGIEREEGSDELLFLQYGPDDSVGYIDIEELSEGTVQLLRLLPVLYQAQQSEKVVFIDAIEGQLHPRLLSALLQYYTDKTAQGQLIFTTHCTPLLDSPTLLRADEVWFAEKKEGASSLYSLSDFKLGNSLPIATAYLQGRYGAVPSITSLS
;
A
#
# COMPACT_ATOMS: atom_id res chain seq x y z
N ASP A 1 29.00 15.91 -13.56
CA ASP A 1 28.54 14.63 -12.98
C ASP A 1 27.02 14.60 -13.10
N THR A 2 26.51 13.90 -14.11
CA THR A 2 25.06 13.64 -14.23
C THR A 2 24.67 12.62 -13.18
N LYS A 3 23.68 12.93 -12.34
CA LYS A 3 23.12 11.96 -11.39
C LYS A 3 22.53 10.78 -12.16
N PRO A 4 22.68 9.55 -11.67
CA PRO A 4 22.04 8.39 -12.30
C PRO A 4 20.52 8.55 -12.29
N PRO A 5 19.80 7.97 -13.28
CA PRO A 5 18.35 8.02 -13.30
C PRO A 5 17.74 7.24 -12.13
N ILE A 6 16.57 7.66 -11.68
CA ILE A 6 15.71 6.86 -10.81
C ILE A 6 15.03 5.81 -11.68
N CYS A 7 15.27 4.53 -11.39
CA CYS A 7 14.65 3.42 -12.11
C CYS A 7 13.58 2.76 -11.24
N LEU A 8 12.39 2.59 -11.79
CA LEU A 8 11.26 1.88 -11.19
C LEU A 8 10.83 0.76 -12.12
N GLU A 9 10.55 -0.40 -11.56
CA GLU A 9 10.06 -1.56 -12.28
C GLU A 9 8.93 -2.20 -11.47
N VAL A 10 7.81 -2.50 -12.12
CA VAL A 10 6.64 -3.12 -11.50
C VAL A 10 6.09 -4.19 -12.42
N GLU A 11 5.94 -5.40 -11.90
CA GLU A 11 5.22 -6.49 -12.54
C GLU A 11 3.87 -6.66 -11.84
N PHE A 12 2.77 -6.67 -12.60
CA PHE A 12 1.41 -6.66 -12.06
C PHE A 12 0.43 -7.40 -12.96
N LEU A 13 -0.69 -7.80 -12.36
CA LEU A 13 -1.82 -8.40 -13.05
C LEU A 13 -2.92 -7.35 -13.26
N SER A 14 -3.38 -7.20 -14.49
CA SER A 14 -4.54 -6.39 -14.85
C SER A 14 -5.34 -7.10 -15.94
N HIS A 15 -6.67 -7.17 -15.78
CA HIS A 15 -7.56 -7.82 -16.75
C HIS A 15 -7.09 -9.24 -17.14
N GLN A 16 -6.63 -10.03 -16.16
CA GLN A 16 -6.12 -11.41 -16.31
C GLN A 16 -4.85 -11.54 -17.17
N LYS A 17 -4.16 -10.43 -17.44
CA LYS A 17 -2.85 -10.41 -18.13
C LYS A 17 -1.78 -9.90 -17.17
N ALA A 18 -0.58 -10.45 -17.26
CA ALA A 18 0.58 -9.94 -16.56
C ALA A 18 1.27 -8.87 -17.39
N TYR A 19 1.62 -7.77 -16.77
CA TYR A 19 2.35 -6.64 -17.36
C TYR A 19 3.63 -6.39 -16.58
N LEU A 20 4.67 -5.98 -17.31
CA LEU A 20 5.91 -5.48 -16.75
C LEU A 20 6.12 -4.06 -17.25
N TYR A 21 6.05 -3.10 -16.33
CA TYR A 21 6.26 -1.69 -16.62
C TYR A 21 7.58 -1.22 -16.02
N LYS A 22 8.39 -0.56 -16.84
CA LYS A 22 9.69 -0.01 -16.45
C LYS A 22 9.74 1.47 -16.79
N VAL A 23 10.27 2.27 -15.88
CA VAL A 23 10.53 3.68 -16.13
C VAL A 23 11.86 4.10 -15.52
N ALA A 24 12.67 4.84 -16.27
CA ALA A 24 13.88 5.48 -15.81
C ALA A 24 13.75 7.00 -16.00
N ILE A 25 13.87 7.76 -14.92
CA ILE A 25 13.66 9.20 -14.89
C ILE A 25 14.95 9.89 -14.44
N SER A 26 15.43 10.85 -15.23
CA SER A 26 16.50 11.78 -14.86
C SER A 26 16.02 13.24 -14.93
N GLU A 27 16.90 14.19 -14.60
CA GLU A 27 16.59 15.62 -14.75
C GLU A 27 16.31 16.00 -16.21
N GLU A 28 16.92 15.29 -17.16
CA GLU A 28 16.90 15.62 -18.59
C GLU A 28 16.05 14.68 -19.42
N SER A 29 15.85 13.42 -19.00
CA SER A 29 15.22 12.38 -19.83
C SER A 29 14.29 11.46 -19.05
N ILE A 30 13.35 10.86 -19.79
CA ILE A 30 12.52 9.74 -19.36
C ILE A 30 12.61 8.61 -20.38
N GLU A 31 12.92 7.41 -19.89
CA GLU A 31 12.83 6.17 -20.66
C GLU A 31 11.70 5.32 -20.07
N GLU A 32 10.85 4.76 -20.90
CA GLU A 32 9.64 4.07 -20.47
C GLU A 32 9.39 2.87 -21.38
N SER A 33 9.05 1.74 -20.78
CA SER A 33 8.67 0.54 -21.55
C SER A 33 7.59 -0.25 -20.84
N LEU A 34 6.73 -0.88 -21.63
CA LEU A 34 5.66 -1.77 -21.18
C LEU A 34 5.74 -3.08 -21.96
N TYR A 35 5.63 -4.18 -21.24
CA TYR A 35 5.61 -5.53 -21.79
C TYR A 35 4.40 -6.29 -21.29
N LEU A 36 3.91 -7.26 -22.09
CA LEU A 36 3.19 -8.40 -21.55
C LEU A 36 4.22 -9.33 -20.92
N SER A 37 4.09 -9.57 -19.62
CA SER A 37 5.05 -10.40 -18.89
C SER A 37 4.80 -11.88 -19.10
N GLY A 38 5.90 -12.64 -19.29
CA GLY A 38 5.89 -14.10 -19.29
C GLY A 38 5.88 -14.73 -17.90
N LEU A 39 5.91 -13.96 -16.81
CA LEU A 39 5.98 -14.43 -15.41
C LEU A 39 7.14 -15.42 -15.20
N GLY A 40 8.28 -15.19 -15.82
CA GLY A 40 9.45 -16.08 -15.77
C GLY A 40 9.30 -17.43 -16.46
N LYS A 41 8.14 -17.72 -17.09
CA LYS A 41 7.86 -18.98 -17.81
C LYS A 41 8.08 -18.88 -19.31
N SER A 42 8.01 -17.68 -19.86
CA SER A 42 8.22 -17.36 -21.28
C SER A 42 8.89 -16.00 -21.39
N THR A 43 9.31 -15.64 -22.62
CA THR A 43 9.87 -14.31 -22.88
C THR A 43 8.78 -13.24 -22.80
N ASP A 44 9.12 -12.09 -22.24
CA ASP A 44 8.27 -10.92 -22.25
C ASP A 44 8.03 -10.42 -23.67
N THR A 45 6.82 -9.94 -23.95
CA THR A 45 6.45 -9.39 -25.26
C THR A 45 6.34 -7.89 -25.16
N LEU A 46 7.19 -7.16 -25.88
CA LEU A 46 7.21 -5.70 -25.87
C LEU A 46 5.92 -5.13 -26.47
N ILE A 47 5.28 -4.23 -25.73
CA ILE A 47 4.14 -3.40 -26.18
C ILE A 47 4.67 -2.08 -26.72
N PHE A 48 5.47 -1.36 -25.94
CA PHE A 48 6.18 -0.17 -26.37
C PHE A 48 7.47 0.07 -25.59
N GLU A 49 8.37 0.77 -26.24
CA GLU A 49 9.57 1.37 -25.63
C GLU A 49 9.72 2.77 -26.19
N ARG A 50 9.99 3.73 -25.30
CA ARG A 50 10.26 5.11 -25.70
C ARG A 50 11.40 5.74 -24.92
N LYS A 51 11.99 6.76 -25.52
CA LYS A 51 12.92 7.70 -24.88
C LYS A 51 12.44 9.12 -25.16
N ASP A 52 12.17 9.87 -24.12
CA ASP A 52 11.62 11.24 -24.18
C ASP A 52 10.36 11.33 -25.07
N SER A 53 10.39 12.11 -26.11
CA SER A 53 9.29 12.28 -27.06
C SER A 53 9.31 11.29 -28.22
N LYS A 54 10.21 10.28 -28.22
CA LYS A 54 10.39 9.38 -29.35
C LYS A 54 10.04 7.95 -28.98
N LEU A 55 9.08 7.36 -29.68
CA LEU A 55 8.87 5.92 -29.70
C LEU A 55 10.04 5.24 -30.40
N LEU A 56 10.64 4.23 -29.76
CA LEU A 56 11.75 3.45 -30.31
C LEU A 56 11.21 2.18 -30.99
N THR A 57 10.41 1.42 -30.23
CA THR A 57 9.78 0.18 -30.71
C THR A 57 8.38 0.12 -30.09
N HIS A 58 7.38 -0.33 -30.87
CA HIS A 58 6.01 -0.42 -30.38
C HIS A 58 5.13 -1.31 -31.25
N SER A 59 4.03 -1.80 -30.63
CA SER A 59 2.91 -2.44 -31.31
C SER A 59 1.62 -1.58 -31.21
N LEU A 60 1.78 -0.28 -30.92
CA LEU A 60 0.68 0.65 -30.67
C LEU A 60 0.00 1.11 -31.95
N LEU A 61 -1.29 1.38 -31.86
CA LEU A 61 -2.08 2.02 -32.91
C LEU A 61 -1.94 3.55 -32.83
N ASN A 62 -2.17 4.25 -33.96
CA ASN A 62 -2.16 5.71 -34.06
C ASN A 62 -0.83 6.38 -33.60
N GLU A 63 0.28 5.90 -34.09
CA GLU A 63 1.63 6.40 -33.80
C GLU A 63 1.74 7.92 -33.94
N SER A 64 1.12 8.53 -34.97
CA SER A 64 1.18 9.97 -35.21
C SER A 64 0.61 10.76 -34.04
N ALA A 65 -0.57 10.39 -33.54
CA ALA A 65 -1.22 11.04 -32.40
C ALA A 65 -0.42 10.85 -31.09
N ILE A 66 0.19 9.67 -30.90
CA ILE A 66 1.06 9.42 -29.76
C ILE A 66 2.31 10.30 -29.80
N ASN A 67 2.94 10.41 -30.95
CA ASN A 67 4.14 11.25 -31.14
C ASN A 67 3.85 12.73 -30.91
N GLU A 68 2.66 13.24 -31.30
CA GLU A 68 2.23 14.60 -31.00
C GLU A 68 2.10 14.82 -29.49
N LEU A 69 1.44 13.90 -28.76
CA LEU A 69 1.31 13.96 -27.29
C LEU A 69 2.67 13.93 -26.59
N LEU A 70 3.55 13.02 -26.99
CA LEU A 70 4.90 12.90 -26.43
C LEU A 70 5.76 14.15 -26.72
N THR A 71 5.60 14.78 -27.89
CA THR A 71 6.31 16.01 -28.23
C THR A 71 5.86 17.18 -27.39
N ALA A 72 4.54 17.27 -27.11
CA ALA A 72 3.97 18.31 -26.27
C ALA A 72 4.30 18.12 -24.78
N ASN A 73 4.50 16.85 -24.31
CA ASN A 73 4.62 16.48 -22.90
C ASN A 73 5.82 15.53 -22.65
N LYS A 74 7.01 15.96 -22.97
CA LYS A 74 8.24 15.12 -23.02
C LYS A 74 8.51 14.34 -21.73
N LYS A 75 8.16 14.88 -20.55
CA LYS A 75 8.43 14.27 -19.22
C LYS A 75 7.23 13.56 -18.60
N ALA A 76 6.07 13.53 -19.25
CA ALA A 76 4.92 12.80 -18.74
C ALA A 76 4.92 11.34 -19.21
N SER A 77 4.43 10.43 -18.37
CA SER A 77 4.27 9.02 -18.74
C SER A 77 3.29 8.84 -19.90
N LEU A 78 3.59 7.94 -20.81
CA LEU A 78 2.69 7.58 -21.91
C LEU A 78 1.39 6.96 -21.36
N LEU A 79 1.43 6.24 -20.23
CA LEU A 79 0.23 5.70 -19.59
C LEU A 79 -0.76 6.80 -19.19
N VAL A 80 -0.26 7.95 -18.71
CA VAL A 80 -1.09 9.11 -18.38
C VAL A 80 -1.54 9.84 -19.63
N LEU A 81 -0.64 10.09 -20.57
CA LEU A 81 -0.93 10.85 -21.79
C LEU A 81 -1.94 10.13 -22.70
N HIS A 82 -1.92 8.80 -22.72
CA HIS A 82 -2.83 7.98 -23.49
C HIS A 82 -4.32 8.25 -23.21
N GLN A 83 -4.67 8.71 -22.00
CA GLN A 83 -6.06 9.09 -21.68
C GLN A 83 -6.63 10.15 -22.64
N GLY A 84 -5.79 11.08 -23.10
CA GLY A 84 -6.18 12.11 -24.07
C GLY A 84 -6.55 11.57 -25.45
N LEU A 85 -6.18 10.31 -25.75
CA LEU A 85 -6.49 9.65 -27.04
C LEU A 85 -7.80 8.86 -27.01
N GLY A 86 -8.41 8.70 -25.83
CA GLY A 86 -9.57 7.85 -25.63
C GLY A 86 -9.26 6.35 -25.55
N ALA A 87 -10.07 5.63 -24.79
CA ALA A 87 -9.86 4.21 -24.42
C ALA A 87 -9.83 3.21 -25.58
N SER A 88 -10.20 3.61 -26.77
CA SER A 88 -10.33 2.71 -27.94
C SER A 88 -9.03 2.46 -28.69
N TYR A 89 -7.95 3.18 -28.39
CA TYR A 89 -6.75 3.11 -29.21
C TYR A 89 -5.78 1.99 -28.81
N ASN A 90 -5.58 1.76 -27.52
CA ASN A 90 -4.61 0.75 -27.05
C ASN A 90 -5.08 0.07 -25.76
N PRO A 91 -5.72 -1.11 -25.86
CA PRO A 91 -6.26 -1.82 -24.70
C PRO A 91 -5.20 -2.17 -23.65
N GLU A 92 -3.96 -2.46 -24.05
CA GLU A 92 -2.87 -2.75 -23.13
C GLU A 92 -2.41 -1.51 -22.35
N LEU A 93 -2.37 -0.33 -22.99
CA LEU A 93 -2.07 0.93 -22.28
C LEU A 93 -3.19 1.27 -21.31
N LYS A 94 -4.45 1.04 -21.70
CA LYS A 94 -5.60 1.24 -20.84
C LYS A 94 -5.54 0.34 -19.61
N ALA A 95 -5.33 -0.96 -19.82
CA ALA A 95 -5.27 -1.94 -18.73
C ALA A 95 -4.12 -1.63 -17.75
N ALA A 96 -2.95 -1.24 -18.25
CA ALA A 96 -1.84 -0.82 -17.40
C ALA A 96 -2.15 0.46 -16.64
N TYR A 97 -2.74 1.47 -17.29
CA TYR A 97 -3.15 2.70 -16.63
C TYR A 97 -4.19 2.44 -15.52
N GLU A 98 -5.25 1.68 -15.81
CA GLU A 98 -6.31 1.35 -14.86
C GLU A 98 -5.76 0.63 -13.62
N TRP A 99 -4.72 -0.18 -13.76
CA TRP A 99 -4.07 -0.79 -12.61
C TRP A 99 -3.44 0.26 -11.69
N PHE A 100 -2.69 1.23 -12.22
CA PHE A 100 -2.10 2.31 -11.42
C PHE A 100 -3.14 3.27 -10.83
N ASP A 101 -4.24 3.53 -11.55
CA ASP A 101 -5.26 4.50 -11.18
C ASP A 101 -6.29 3.92 -10.20
N GLN A 102 -6.67 2.65 -10.37
CA GLN A 102 -7.82 2.06 -9.67
C GLN A 102 -7.44 0.92 -8.72
N GLN A 103 -6.41 0.13 -9.05
CA GLN A 103 -6.03 -1.04 -8.27
C GLN A 103 -4.89 -0.76 -7.29
N LEU A 104 -3.90 0.05 -7.68
CA LEU A 104 -2.80 0.45 -6.80
C LEU A 104 -3.25 1.55 -5.83
N HIS A 105 -3.21 1.27 -4.54
CA HIS A 105 -3.57 2.22 -3.49
C HIS A 105 -2.39 2.43 -2.54
N ILE A 106 -1.79 3.61 -2.60
CA ILE A 106 -0.73 4.02 -1.67
C ILE A 106 -1.39 4.86 -0.58
N VAL A 107 -1.45 4.32 0.62
CA VAL A 107 -2.15 4.96 1.74
C VAL A 107 -1.39 6.20 2.19
N LYS A 108 -2.10 7.31 2.22
CA LYS A 108 -1.66 8.56 2.82
C LYS A 108 -2.72 8.96 3.83
N TYR A 109 -2.36 9.03 5.10
CA TYR A 109 -3.27 9.45 6.14
C TYR A 109 -3.36 10.98 6.16
N PRO A 110 -4.50 11.57 5.75
CA PRO A 110 -4.70 13.02 5.88
C PRO A 110 -4.81 13.39 7.35
N SER A 111 -4.39 14.61 7.67
CA SER A 111 -4.64 15.20 9.01
C SER A 111 -6.10 15.59 9.23
N ASP A 112 -6.86 15.79 8.14
CA ASP A 112 -8.28 16.12 8.18
C ASP A 112 -9.12 14.84 8.24
N TYR A 113 -10.03 14.77 9.22
CA TYR A 113 -10.94 13.65 9.44
C TYR A 113 -12.20 13.70 8.56
N THR A 114 -12.48 14.81 7.91
CA THR A 114 -13.70 15.04 7.13
C THR A 114 -13.90 13.97 6.03
N GLN A 115 -12.81 13.56 5.39
CA GLN A 115 -12.90 12.51 4.36
C GLN A 115 -13.21 11.14 4.97
N LEU A 116 -12.64 10.83 6.13
CA LEU A 116 -12.87 9.58 6.86
C LEU A 116 -14.34 9.49 7.32
N THR A 117 -14.85 10.54 7.97
CA THR A 117 -16.23 10.58 8.44
C THR A 117 -17.23 10.46 7.29
N LYS A 118 -17.02 11.20 6.19
CA LYS A 118 -17.85 11.08 4.98
C LYS A 118 -17.85 9.68 4.38
N GLN A 119 -16.70 9.02 4.35
CA GLN A 119 -16.59 7.66 3.84
C GLN A 119 -17.40 6.69 4.71
N LEU A 120 -17.28 6.77 6.04
CA LEU A 120 -18.01 5.93 6.98
C LEU A 120 -19.52 6.20 6.92
N ILE A 121 -19.94 7.46 6.80
CA ILE A 121 -21.36 7.81 6.70
C ILE A 121 -22.00 7.33 5.40
N SER A 122 -21.26 7.34 4.29
CA SER A 122 -21.77 7.00 2.96
C SER A 122 -21.84 5.51 2.66
N ASP A 123 -21.13 4.65 3.41
CA ASP A 123 -21.08 3.20 3.22
C ASP A 123 -21.52 2.48 4.50
N GLU A 124 -22.76 2.01 4.53
CA GLU A 124 -23.37 1.35 5.69
C GLU A 124 -22.61 0.07 6.09
N LYS A 125 -22.16 -0.74 5.11
CA LYS A 125 -21.41 -1.97 5.40
C LYS A 125 -20.02 -1.70 5.99
N LEU A 126 -19.37 -0.64 5.51
CA LEU A 126 -18.10 -0.19 6.07
C LEU A 126 -18.31 0.36 7.48
N PHE A 127 -19.39 1.11 7.71
CA PHE A 127 -19.75 1.63 9.02
C PHE A 127 -19.93 0.50 10.02
N ASP A 128 -20.80 -0.48 9.72
CA ASP A 128 -21.06 -1.65 10.57
C ASP A 128 -19.76 -2.43 10.86
N PHE A 129 -18.93 -2.62 9.85
CA PHE A 129 -17.62 -3.29 10.01
C PHE A 129 -16.70 -2.53 10.97
N VAL A 130 -16.63 -1.20 10.86
CA VAL A 130 -15.79 -0.37 11.72
C VAL A 130 -16.33 -0.36 13.15
N GLU A 131 -17.64 -0.24 13.33
CA GLU A 131 -18.28 -0.26 14.62
C GLU A 131 -18.05 -1.60 15.34
N ASP A 132 -18.27 -2.74 14.65
CA ASP A 132 -18.03 -4.07 15.20
C ASP A 132 -16.60 -4.26 15.72
N ILE A 133 -15.61 -3.77 14.95
CA ILE A 133 -14.21 -3.87 15.37
C ILE A 133 -13.90 -2.95 16.55
N ILE A 134 -14.38 -1.72 16.53
CA ILE A 134 -14.18 -0.75 17.63
C ILE A 134 -14.76 -1.28 18.94
N GLN A 135 -15.99 -1.80 18.92
CA GLN A 135 -16.64 -2.41 20.10
C GLN A 135 -15.90 -3.68 20.58
N SER A 136 -15.25 -4.41 19.66
CA SER A 136 -14.44 -5.59 20.00
C SER A 136 -13.08 -5.26 20.62
N CYS A 137 -12.66 -4.00 20.53
CA CYS A 137 -11.41 -3.50 21.11
C CYS A 137 -11.69 -2.86 22.46
N ASP A 138 -10.86 -3.14 23.45
CA ASP A 138 -10.94 -2.53 24.79
C ASP A 138 -10.44 -1.07 24.72
N LEU A 139 -11.26 -0.19 24.15
CA LEU A 139 -10.95 1.21 23.88
C LEU A 139 -11.87 2.20 24.65
N ASP A 140 -12.72 1.68 25.54
CA ASP A 140 -13.78 2.43 26.20
C ASP A 140 -14.70 3.19 25.21
N ILE A 141 -14.96 2.57 24.04
CA ILE A 141 -15.92 3.06 23.05
C ILE A 141 -16.96 1.97 22.82
N ASP A 142 -18.20 2.30 23.17
CA ASP A 142 -19.33 1.35 23.16
C ASP A 142 -20.13 1.40 21.85
N GLY A 143 -19.93 2.44 21.03
CA GLY A 143 -20.60 2.57 19.73
C GLY A 143 -20.18 3.82 18.97
N ILE A 144 -20.68 3.93 17.75
CA ILE A 144 -20.49 5.09 16.89
C ILE A 144 -21.87 5.56 16.42
N GLU A 145 -22.19 6.80 16.65
CA GLU A 145 -23.45 7.40 16.19
C GLU A 145 -23.20 8.46 15.11
N ARG A 146 -24.19 8.64 14.23
CA ARG A 146 -24.20 9.72 13.24
C ARG A 146 -24.97 10.89 13.84
N GLU A 147 -24.37 12.07 13.87
CA GLU A 147 -25.06 13.24 14.33
C GLU A 147 -26.13 13.66 13.30
N GLU A 148 -27.39 13.83 13.75
CA GLU A 148 -28.49 14.21 12.87
C GLU A 148 -28.25 15.58 12.22
N GLY A 149 -28.19 15.60 10.88
CA GLY A 149 -28.07 16.84 10.09
C GLY A 149 -26.64 17.34 9.92
N SER A 150 -25.64 16.58 10.36
CA SER A 150 -24.22 16.86 10.12
C SER A 150 -23.51 15.66 9.45
N ASP A 151 -22.28 15.90 8.97
CA ASP A 151 -21.37 14.85 8.49
C ASP A 151 -20.42 14.39 9.61
N GLU A 152 -20.80 14.54 10.88
CA GLU A 152 -19.98 14.23 12.04
C GLU A 152 -20.36 12.89 12.67
N LEU A 153 -19.37 12.26 13.29
CA LEU A 153 -19.51 11.00 14.03
C LEU A 153 -19.26 11.28 15.50
N LEU A 154 -20.12 10.74 16.35
CA LEU A 154 -20.02 10.78 17.81
C LEU A 154 -19.66 9.38 18.31
N PHE A 155 -18.69 9.31 19.20
CA PHE A 155 -18.22 8.06 19.80
C PHE A 155 -18.82 7.92 21.21
N LEU A 156 -19.59 6.85 21.38
CA LEU A 156 -20.37 6.61 22.59
C LEU A 156 -19.50 5.99 23.67
N GLN A 157 -19.66 6.47 24.90
CA GLN A 157 -19.07 5.87 26.10
C GLN A 157 -20.13 5.74 27.19
N TYR A 158 -20.16 4.59 27.90
CA TYR A 158 -20.95 4.40 29.10
C TYR A 158 -20.11 4.63 30.36
N GLY A 159 -20.59 5.52 31.21
CA GLY A 159 -20.01 5.75 32.52
C GLY A 159 -20.38 4.66 33.52
N PRO A 160 -19.72 4.62 34.70
CA PRO A 160 -19.97 3.61 35.74
C PRO A 160 -21.40 3.60 36.33
N ASP A 161 -22.16 4.65 36.10
CA ASP A 161 -23.54 4.87 36.58
C ASP A 161 -24.56 4.78 35.43
N ASP A 162 -24.23 4.09 34.35
CA ASP A 162 -25.01 4.01 33.09
C ASP A 162 -25.24 5.38 32.43
N SER A 163 -24.46 6.40 32.81
CA SER A 163 -24.46 7.66 32.08
C SER A 163 -23.89 7.50 30.70
N VAL A 164 -24.47 8.18 29.72
CA VAL A 164 -24.02 8.16 28.32
C VAL A 164 -23.24 9.45 28.07
N GLY A 165 -22.00 9.28 27.63
CA GLY A 165 -21.14 10.34 27.12
C GLY A 165 -20.92 10.22 25.64
N TYR A 166 -20.70 11.34 24.97
CA TYR A 166 -20.32 11.42 23.56
C TYR A 166 -18.97 12.13 23.44
N ILE A 167 -18.11 11.60 22.59
CA ILE A 167 -16.77 12.12 22.36
C ILE A 167 -16.63 12.41 20.86
N ASP A 168 -16.10 13.57 20.53
CA ASP A 168 -15.76 13.93 19.15
C ASP A 168 -14.47 13.24 18.71
N ILE A 169 -14.30 13.05 17.40
CA ILE A 169 -13.13 12.38 16.82
C ILE A 169 -11.81 13.06 17.21
N GLU A 170 -11.83 14.38 17.41
CA GLU A 170 -10.68 15.18 17.82
C GLU A 170 -10.24 14.92 19.27
N GLU A 171 -11.13 14.39 20.08
CA GLU A 171 -10.89 14.08 21.50
C GLU A 171 -10.41 12.63 21.69
N LEU A 172 -10.49 11.79 20.65
CA LEU A 172 -10.02 10.41 20.70
C LEU A 172 -8.49 10.32 20.82
N SER A 173 -8.02 9.20 21.38
CA SER A 173 -6.59 8.93 21.40
C SER A 173 -6.04 8.76 19.97
N GLU A 174 -4.78 9.15 19.76
CA GLU A 174 -4.11 8.95 18.46
C GLU A 174 -4.13 7.48 18.01
N GLY A 175 -4.08 6.53 18.91
CA GLY A 175 -4.19 5.10 18.62
C GLY A 175 -5.56 4.73 18.09
N THR A 176 -6.63 5.26 18.68
CA THR A 176 -8.02 5.06 18.24
C THR A 176 -8.24 5.68 16.86
N VAL A 177 -7.74 6.89 16.66
CA VAL A 177 -7.80 7.57 15.35
C VAL A 177 -7.03 6.80 14.27
N GLN A 178 -5.87 6.26 14.61
CA GLN A 178 -5.11 5.43 13.68
C GLN A 178 -5.86 4.14 13.32
N LEU A 179 -6.53 3.53 14.29
CA LEU A 179 -7.40 2.37 14.03
C LEU A 179 -8.53 2.74 13.07
N LEU A 180 -9.24 3.83 13.33
CA LEU A 180 -10.31 4.32 12.45
C LEU A 180 -9.83 4.60 11.01
N ARG A 181 -8.61 5.07 10.84
CA ARG A 181 -7.99 5.29 9.52
C ARG A 181 -7.60 4.00 8.81
N LEU A 182 -7.16 3.00 9.57
CA LEU A 182 -6.68 1.73 9.03
C LEU A 182 -7.83 0.80 8.61
N LEU A 183 -8.93 0.77 9.38
CA LEU A 183 -10.03 -0.16 9.15
C LEU A 183 -10.68 -0.04 7.76
N PRO A 184 -11.01 1.16 7.23
CA PRO A 184 -11.54 1.30 5.87
C PRO A 184 -10.58 0.77 4.80
N VAL A 185 -9.27 0.94 5.01
CA VAL A 185 -8.23 0.47 4.08
C VAL A 185 -8.19 -1.06 4.07
N LEU A 186 -8.19 -1.70 5.25
CA LEU A 186 -8.24 -3.16 5.37
C LEU A 186 -9.54 -3.74 4.80
N TYR A 187 -10.67 -3.10 5.08
CA TYR A 187 -11.97 -3.49 4.51
C TYR A 187 -11.93 -3.47 2.98
N GLN A 188 -11.46 -2.39 2.37
CA GLN A 188 -11.35 -2.30 0.92
C GLN A 188 -10.39 -3.33 0.33
N ALA A 189 -9.24 -3.58 0.99
CA ALA A 189 -8.28 -4.58 0.56
C ALA A 189 -8.85 -6.00 0.64
N GLN A 190 -9.78 -6.29 1.57
CA GLN A 190 -10.47 -7.58 1.63
C GLN A 190 -11.50 -7.76 0.51
N GLN A 191 -12.24 -6.70 0.17
CA GLN A 191 -13.40 -6.77 -0.72
C GLN A 191 -13.08 -6.57 -2.21
N SER A 192 -11.83 -6.24 -2.54
CA SER A 192 -11.44 -5.88 -3.91
C SER A 192 -10.05 -6.41 -4.27
N GLU A 193 -9.76 -6.56 -5.57
CA GLU A 193 -8.45 -6.95 -6.11
C GLU A 193 -7.41 -5.82 -6.03
N LYS A 194 -7.49 -4.96 -5.00
CA LYS A 194 -6.56 -3.84 -4.83
C LYS A 194 -5.20 -4.30 -4.29
N VAL A 195 -4.16 -3.62 -4.72
CA VAL A 195 -2.82 -3.70 -4.13
C VAL A 195 -2.63 -2.48 -3.24
N VAL A 196 -2.55 -2.70 -1.95
CA VAL A 196 -2.51 -1.63 -0.95
C VAL A 196 -1.12 -1.55 -0.33
N PHE A 197 -0.50 -0.36 -0.41
CA PHE A 197 0.76 -0.06 0.25
C PHE A 197 0.53 0.84 1.46
N ILE A 198 1.04 0.43 2.62
CA ILE A 198 0.96 1.20 3.87
C ILE A 198 2.38 1.36 4.43
N ASP A 199 2.81 2.60 4.60
CA ASP A 199 4.07 2.89 5.30
C ASP A 199 3.81 3.05 6.80
N ALA A 200 4.63 2.38 7.64
CA ALA A 200 4.51 2.37 9.10
C ALA A 200 3.08 2.01 9.57
N ILE A 201 2.60 0.81 9.20
CA ILE A 201 1.22 0.36 9.44
C ILE A 201 0.81 0.42 10.92
N GLU A 202 1.77 0.22 11.83
CA GLU A 202 1.51 0.30 13.27
C GLU A 202 1.07 1.70 13.72
N GLY A 203 1.61 2.78 13.12
CA GLY A 203 1.37 4.14 13.58
C GLY A 203 1.49 4.24 15.11
N GLN A 204 0.37 4.55 15.78
CA GLN A 204 0.25 4.60 17.25
C GLN A 204 -0.48 3.39 17.85
N LEU A 205 -0.69 2.32 17.02
CA LEU A 205 -1.41 1.13 17.49
C LEU A 205 -0.57 0.26 18.43
N HIS A 206 -1.23 -0.27 19.46
CA HIS A 206 -0.60 -1.27 20.30
C HIS A 206 -0.28 -2.54 19.50
N PRO A 207 0.91 -3.16 19.62
CA PRO A 207 1.33 -4.33 18.83
C PRO A 207 0.34 -5.49 18.84
N ARG A 208 -0.34 -5.75 19.97
CA ARG A 208 -1.37 -6.82 20.06
C ARG A 208 -2.59 -6.51 19.18
N LEU A 209 -3.02 -5.24 19.15
CA LEU A 209 -4.15 -4.82 18.32
C LEU A 209 -3.79 -4.95 16.84
N LEU A 210 -2.61 -4.46 16.44
CA LEU A 210 -2.13 -4.62 15.07
C LEU A 210 -2.06 -6.10 14.65
N SER A 211 -1.50 -6.97 15.51
CA SER A 211 -1.46 -8.42 15.22
C SER A 211 -2.86 -9.02 15.04
N ALA A 212 -3.82 -8.64 15.88
CA ALA A 212 -5.20 -9.12 15.79
C ALA A 212 -5.89 -8.65 14.48
N LEU A 213 -5.70 -7.40 14.10
CA LEU A 213 -6.24 -6.85 12.84
C LEU A 213 -5.66 -7.55 11.61
N LEU A 214 -4.35 -7.75 11.58
CA LEU A 214 -3.69 -8.47 10.48
C LEU A 214 -4.11 -9.94 10.44
N GLN A 215 -4.28 -10.61 11.59
CA GLN A 215 -4.82 -11.95 11.65
C GLN A 215 -6.25 -12.00 11.11
N TYR A 216 -7.10 -11.07 11.53
CA TYR A 216 -8.46 -10.94 10.99
C TYR A 216 -8.47 -10.74 9.47
N TYR A 217 -7.54 -9.93 8.94
CA TYR A 217 -7.38 -9.73 7.50
C TYR A 217 -6.97 -11.02 6.79
N THR A 218 -6.01 -11.78 7.32
CA THR A 218 -5.49 -13.00 6.70
C THR A 218 -6.43 -14.21 6.83
N ASP A 219 -7.24 -14.28 7.90
CA ASP A 219 -8.22 -15.36 8.12
C ASP A 219 -9.42 -15.28 7.16
N LYS A 220 -9.62 -14.13 6.52
CA LYS A 220 -10.61 -13.96 5.46
C LYS A 220 -9.98 -14.29 4.10
N THR A 221 -10.82 -14.68 3.15
CA THR A 221 -10.38 -14.82 1.75
C THR A 221 -10.22 -13.44 1.12
N ALA A 222 -9.17 -12.73 1.52
CA ALA A 222 -8.86 -11.42 0.96
C ALA A 222 -8.60 -11.55 -0.55
N GLN A 223 -9.21 -10.66 -1.34
CA GLN A 223 -9.05 -10.62 -2.79
C GLN A 223 -7.86 -9.75 -3.20
N GLY A 224 -7.50 -8.78 -2.36
CA GLY A 224 -6.40 -7.85 -2.60
C GLY A 224 -5.09 -8.31 -2.00
N GLN A 225 -4.05 -7.53 -2.27
CA GLN A 225 -2.70 -7.70 -1.73
C GLN A 225 -2.38 -6.55 -0.78
N LEU A 226 -1.90 -6.87 0.43
CA LEU A 226 -1.44 -5.89 1.40
C LEU A 226 0.09 -5.92 1.51
N ILE A 227 0.72 -4.79 1.25
CA ILE A 227 2.17 -4.59 1.39
C ILE A 227 2.38 -3.45 2.39
N PHE A 228 3.14 -3.69 3.45
CA PHE A 228 3.34 -2.68 4.47
C PHE A 228 4.77 -2.67 5.01
N THR A 229 5.20 -1.52 5.51
CA THR A 229 6.40 -1.40 6.33
C THR A 229 6.01 -1.32 7.80
N THR A 230 6.88 -1.81 8.68
CA THR A 230 6.63 -1.78 10.13
C THR A 230 7.92 -1.89 10.94
N HIS A 231 7.92 -1.31 12.13
CA HIS A 231 8.91 -1.54 13.18
C HIS A 231 8.37 -2.47 14.29
N CYS A 232 7.18 -3.01 14.14
CA CYS A 232 6.52 -3.89 15.10
C CYS A 232 7.11 -5.31 15.06
N THR A 233 8.27 -5.49 15.72
CA THR A 233 8.98 -6.78 15.76
C THR A 233 8.16 -7.97 16.28
N PRO A 234 7.17 -7.82 17.19
CA PRO A 234 6.33 -8.94 17.61
C PRO A 234 5.61 -9.67 16.49
N LEU A 235 5.36 -9.02 15.34
CA LEU A 235 4.75 -9.67 14.17
C LEU A 235 5.59 -10.82 13.61
N LEU A 236 6.93 -10.78 13.81
CA LEU A 236 7.86 -11.82 13.36
C LEU A 236 7.65 -13.16 14.09
N ASP A 237 7.09 -13.13 15.30
CA ASP A 237 6.85 -14.33 16.10
C ASP A 237 5.45 -14.93 15.90
N SER A 238 4.72 -14.44 14.90
CA SER A 238 3.37 -14.92 14.55
C SER A 238 3.41 -15.79 13.27
N PRO A 239 3.78 -17.08 13.38
CA PRO A 239 4.04 -17.94 12.20
C PRO A 239 2.79 -18.24 11.38
N THR A 240 1.58 -18.00 11.95
CA THR A 240 0.31 -18.11 11.25
C THR A 240 -0.06 -16.84 10.47
N LEU A 241 0.60 -15.73 10.78
CA LEU A 241 0.31 -14.44 10.18
C LEU A 241 1.14 -14.18 8.91
N LEU A 242 2.44 -14.42 8.99
CA LEU A 242 3.38 -14.14 7.91
C LEU A 242 4.29 -15.34 7.66
N ARG A 243 4.43 -15.74 6.39
CA ARG A 243 5.44 -16.71 5.97
C ARG A 243 6.81 -16.04 5.86
N ALA A 244 7.87 -16.82 5.95
CA ALA A 244 9.24 -16.28 5.85
C ALA A 244 9.52 -15.58 4.51
N ASP A 245 8.89 -16.00 3.43
CA ASP A 245 9.01 -15.40 2.10
C ASP A 245 8.23 -14.08 1.96
N GLU A 246 7.32 -13.79 2.88
CA GLU A 246 6.55 -12.53 2.94
C GLU A 246 7.26 -11.47 3.80
N VAL A 247 8.27 -11.86 4.58
CA VAL A 247 9.02 -10.95 5.46
C VAL A 247 10.31 -10.51 4.78
N TRP A 248 10.47 -9.20 4.64
CA TRP A 248 11.64 -8.57 4.01
C TRP A 248 12.30 -7.58 4.95
N PHE A 249 13.62 -7.60 5.00
CA PHE A 249 14.41 -6.65 5.75
C PHE A 249 14.97 -5.57 4.83
N ALA A 250 14.86 -4.30 5.26
CA ALA A 250 15.46 -3.17 4.58
C ALA A 250 16.68 -2.69 5.36
N GLU A 251 17.84 -2.72 4.76
CA GLU A 251 19.10 -2.26 5.35
C GLU A 251 19.70 -1.13 4.53
N LYS A 252 20.20 -0.08 5.20
CA LYS A 252 20.90 1.03 4.55
C LYS A 252 22.35 1.06 4.99
N LYS A 253 23.27 0.89 4.03
CA LYS A 253 24.72 1.00 4.24
C LYS A 253 25.33 1.95 3.21
N GLU A 254 26.18 2.86 3.66
CA GLU A 254 26.94 3.78 2.79
C GLU A 254 26.07 4.54 1.77
N GLY A 255 24.84 4.88 2.17
CA GLY A 255 23.90 5.62 1.32
C GLY A 255 23.08 4.74 0.36
N ALA A 256 23.36 3.46 0.23
CA ALA A 256 22.59 2.50 -0.56
C ALA A 256 21.67 1.68 0.34
N SER A 257 20.45 1.40 -0.16
CA SER A 257 19.50 0.49 0.51
C SER A 257 19.46 -0.85 -0.19
N SER A 258 19.33 -1.92 0.59
CA SER A 258 19.13 -3.28 0.09
C SER A 258 17.93 -3.92 0.77
N LEU A 259 17.26 -4.83 0.04
CA LEU A 259 16.19 -5.66 0.54
C LEU A 259 16.57 -7.12 0.41
N TYR A 260 16.24 -7.91 1.43
CA TYR A 260 16.44 -9.36 1.42
C TYR A 260 15.38 -10.04 2.27
N SER A 261 15.04 -11.27 1.92
CA SER A 261 13.95 -12.02 2.56
C SER A 261 14.43 -12.76 3.81
N LEU A 262 13.52 -12.93 4.79
CA LEU A 262 13.74 -13.83 5.91
C LEU A 262 13.93 -15.29 5.44
N SER A 263 13.35 -15.67 4.29
CA SER A 263 13.54 -17.00 3.69
C SER A 263 14.96 -17.28 3.19
N ASP A 264 15.79 -16.25 3.02
CA ASP A 264 17.21 -16.42 2.64
C ASP A 264 18.04 -16.97 3.80
N PHE A 265 17.48 -16.99 5.01
CA PHE A 265 18.17 -17.45 6.21
C PHE A 265 17.70 -18.84 6.65
N LYS A 266 18.63 -19.62 7.23
CA LYS A 266 18.25 -20.86 7.93
C LYS A 266 17.61 -20.53 9.26
N LEU A 267 16.29 -20.68 9.34
CA LEU A 267 15.55 -20.47 10.57
C LEU A 267 15.85 -21.62 11.53
N GLY A 268 16.38 -21.30 12.71
CA GLY A 268 16.63 -22.29 13.77
C GLY A 268 15.48 -22.30 14.76
N ASN A 269 15.20 -23.48 15.36
CA ASN A 269 14.12 -23.67 16.32
C ASN A 269 14.46 -23.21 17.76
N SER A 270 15.63 -22.58 17.98
CA SER A 270 16.13 -22.31 19.33
C SER A 270 15.73 -20.94 19.90
N LEU A 271 15.37 -19.98 19.07
CA LEU A 271 15.00 -18.62 19.47
C LEU A 271 13.80 -18.12 18.67
N PRO A 272 12.91 -17.32 19.28
CA PRO A 272 11.89 -16.57 18.56
C PRO A 272 12.54 -15.69 17.48
N ILE A 273 11.88 -15.50 16.34
CA ILE A 273 12.42 -14.76 15.19
C ILE A 273 12.66 -13.29 15.56
N ALA A 274 11.73 -12.66 16.30
CA ALA A 274 11.89 -11.29 16.77
C ALA A 274 13.12 -11.14 17.67
N THR A 275 13.36 -12.08 18.59
CA THR A 275 14.54 -12.06 19.45
C THR A 275 15.82 -12.21 18.63
N ALA A 276 15.86 -13.13 17.68
CA ALA A 276 17.01 -13.35 16.81
C ALA A 276 17.29 -12.11 15.92
N TYR A 277 16.23 -11.46 15.42
CA TYR A 277 16.34 -10.19 14.68
C TYR A 277 16.95 -9.09 15.54
N LEU A 278 16.42 -8.84 16.74
CA LEU A 278 16.92 -7.80 17.65
C LEU A 278 18.36 -8.05 18.09
N GLN A 279 18.83 -9.31 18.08
CA GLN A 279 20.24 -9.68 18.30
C GLN A 279 21.11 -9.48 17.04
N GLY A 280 20.55 -8.99 15.93
CA GLY A 280 21.28 -8.74 14.68
C GLY A 280 21.54 -9.97 13.82
N ARG A 281 20.91 -11.14 14.11
CA ARG A 281 21.14 -12.38 13.37
C ARG A 281 20.80 -12.28 11.89
N TYR A 282 19.81 -11.45 11.54
CA TYR A 282 19.34 -11.23 10.18
C TYR A 282 19.79 -9.91 9.58
N GLY A 283 20.65 -9.14 10.27
CA GLY A 283 21.03 -7.78 9.84
C GLY A 283 19.89 -6.76 10.03
N ALA A 284 19.95 -5.65 9.32
CA ALA A 284 18.97 -4.55 9.31
C ALA A 284 18.61 -3.99 10.72
N VAL A 285 19.49 -4.16 11.70
CA VAL A 285 19.35 -3.61 13.06
C VAL A 285 20.24 -2.38 13.18
N PRO A 286 19.75 -1.26 13.76
CA PRO A 286 20.58 -0.07 13.99
C PRO A 286 21.78 -0.39 14.87
N SER A 287 22.98 -0.03 14.43
CA SER A 287 24.20 -0.10 15.25
C SER A 287 24.24 1.13 16.15
N ILE A 288 24.04 0.94 17.46
CA ILE A 288 24.14 2.01 18.46
C ILE A 288 25.54 1.92 19.08
N THR A 289 26.47 2.73 18.59
CA THR A 289 27.73 3.01 19.32
C THR A 289 27.41 4.03 20.41
N SER A 290 27.74 3.74 21.65
CA SER A 290 27.47 4.47 22.90
C SER A 290 26.95 5.89 22.74
N LEU A 291 25.75 6.13 23.28
CA LEU A 291 25.23 7.48 23.57
C LEU A 291 26.04 8.00 24.78
N SER A 292 27.20 8.63 24.54
CA SER A 292 28.00 9.31 25.57
C SER A 292 27.64 10.79 25.63
#